data_2ea168c744d716c7efcc121e76ff5b88
#
_entry.id   2ea168c744d716c7efcc121e76ff5b88
#
_cell.length_a   1.000
_cell.length_b   1.000
_cell.length_c   1.000
_cell.angle_alpha   90.00
_cell.angle_beta   90.00
_cell.angle_gamma   90.00
#
_symmetry.space_group_name_H-M   'P 1'
#
loop_
_entity.id
_entity.type
_entity.pdbx_description
1 polymer ?
#
loop_
_entity_poly.entity_id
_entity_poly.type
_entity_poly.pdbx_seq_one_letter_code
_entity_poly.pdbx_strand_id
1 'polypeptide(L)'
;LTERGDSTAGKGKTLGDRVADVIRERSAAGELASAAELLNLVGDEGPAMPDGEETAATGPGWFDRLVDNYEDLHRLPGSGPPCYYSSRHMTGAYAQLLLHKRGDPLRLLAETVRHQSRDCRRPVPLDIFTGPPFAMTGDGIRTYLEAMSRTAGYDDIAVLSTSLDGVYLYSTAYLDKDHAQMLAEWLDVGQLQNP
;
A
#
# COMPACT_ATOMS: atom_id res chain seq x y z
N LEU A 1 0.27 61.84 -2.14
CA LEU A 1 -0.43 60.59 -2.55
C LEU A 1 0.58 59.70 -3.24
N THR A 2 1.05 58.70 -2.53
CA THR A 2 1.98 57.72 -3.06
C THR A 2 1.28 56.37 -2.94
N GLU A 3 0.74 55.89 -4.04
CA GLU A 3 0.20 54.54 -4.18
C GLU A 3 1.36 53.54 -4.09
N ARG A 4 1.36 52.74 -3.02
CA ARG A 4 2.18 51.53 -2.96
C ARG A 4 1.43 50.42 -3.72
N GLY A 5 1.89 50.17 -4.94
CA GLY A 5 1.50 48.99 -5.68
C GLY A 5 1.90 47.74 -4.91
N ASP A 6 0.89 47.01 -4.47
CA ASP A 6 1.02 45.66 -3.91
C ASP A 6 1.31 44.69 -5.06
N SER A 7 2.60 44.43 -5.28
CA SER A 7 3.07 43.50 -6.28
C SER A 7 3.11 42.09 -5.65
N THR A 8 1.94 41.45 -5.51
CA THR A 8 1.86 40.01 -5.28
C THR A 8 2.27 39.28 -6.56
N ALA A 9 3.56 39.30 -6.87
CA ALA A 9 4.15 38.42 -7.86
C ALA A 9 3.95 36.99 -7.36
N GLY A 10 3.11 36.19 -8.05
CA GLY A 10 2.92 34.78 -7.81
C GLY A 10 4.28 34.09 -7.85
N LYS A 11 4.78 33.64 -6.69
CA LYS A 11 5.93 32.76 -6.59
C LYS A 11 5.57 31.50 -7.35
N GLY A 12 6.15 31.28 -8.51
CA GLY A 12 6.06 30.00 -9.22
C GLY A 12 6.42 28.88 -8.25
N LYS A 13 5.64 27.79 -8.26
CA LYS A 13 5.90 26.60 -7.41
C LYS A 13 7.33 26.15 -7.62
N THR A 14 8.06 25.93 -6.54
CA THR A 14 9.40 25.35 -6.61
C THR A 14 9.31 23.89 -7.09
N LEU A 15 10.44 23.34 -7.54
CA LEU A 15 10.50 21.91 -7.89
C LEU A 15 10.09 21.04 -6.69
N GLY A 16 10.54 21.41 -5.47
CA GLY A 16 10.14 20.76 -4.23
C GLY A 16 8.64 20.76 -4.00
N ASP A 17 7.97 21.91 -4.22
CA ASP A 17 6.52 21.99 -4.09
C ASP A 17 5.80 21.11 -5.12
N ARG A 18 6.30 21.01 -6.37
CA ARG A 18 5.73 20.13 -7.40
C ARG A 18 5.83 18.66 -7.01
N VAL A 19 6.98 18.25 -6.49
CA VAL A 19 7.18 16.86 -6.01
C VAL A 19 6.30 16.57 -4.80
N ALA A 20 6.21 17.50 -3.85
CA ALA A 20 5.34 17.39 -2.68
C ALA A 20 3.85 17.24 -3.09
N ASP A 21 3.40 18.01 -4.06
CA ASP A 21 2.03 17.92 -4.58
C ASP A 21 1.76 16.57 -5.24
N VAL A 22 2.70 16.04 -6.02
CA VAL A 22 2.55 14.70 -6.62
C VAL A 22 2.46 13.60 -5.57
N ILE A 23 3.29 13.66 -4.50
CA ILE A 23 3.20 12.69 -3.40
C ILE A 23 1.81 12.78 -2.74
N ARG A 24 1.26 13.98 -2.54
CA ARG A 24 -0.08 14.20 -1.97
C ARG A 24 -1.18 13.67 -2.89
N GLU A 25 -1.11 13.96 -4.18
CA GLU A 25 -2.08 13.47 -5.18
C GLU A 25 -2.10 11.95 -5.25
N ARG A 26 -0.93 11.28 -5.28
CA ARG A 26 -0.83 9.83 -5.23
C ARG A 26 -1.42 9.27 -3.94
N SER A 27 -1.08 9.88 -2.81
CA SER A 27 -1.62 9.48 -1.51
C SER A 27 -3.14 9.64 -1.43
N ALA A 28 -3.70 10.71 -2.00
CA ALA A 28 -5.16 10.91 -2.10
C ALA A 28 -5.84 9.87 -3.00
N ALA A 29 -5.14 9.38 -4.03
CA ALA A 29 -5.60 8.27 -4.88
C ALA A 29 -5.43 6.88 -4.22
N GLY A 30 -4.87 6.79 -3.01
CA GLY A 30 -4.59 5.53 -2.34
C GLY A 30 -3.36 4.80 -2.89
N GLU A 31 -2.42 5.53 -3.48
CA GLU A 31 -1.20 5.02 -4.09
C GLU A 31 0.05 5.58 -3.41
N LEU A 32 1.16 4.83 -3.50
CA LEU A 32 2.49 5.30 -3.06
C LEU A 32 3.24 5.94 -4.23
N ALA A 33 3.90 7.06 -3.98
CA ALA A 33 4.86 7.63 -4.91
C ALA A 33 6.22 6.94 -4.77
N SER A 34 6.77 6.38 -5.86
CA SER A 34 8.10 5.78 -5.85
C SER A 34 9.16 6.80 -6.25
N ALA A 35 10.38 6.64 -5.73
CA ALA A 35 11.52 7.47 -6.13
C ALA A 35 11.74 7.48 -7.66
N ALA A 36 11.50 6.35 -8.35
CA ALA A 36 11.65 6.27 -9.80
C ALA A 36 10.62 7.13 -10.54
N GLU A 37 9.36 7.15 -10.08
CA GLU A 37 8.31 8.02 -10.64
C GLU A 37 8.64 9.49 -10.42
N LEU A 38 9.11 9.83 -9.21
CA LEU A 38 9.50 11.20 -8.87
C LEU A 38 10.73 11.66 -9.67
N LEU A 39 11.70 10.78 -9.92
CA LEU A 39 12.85 11.05 -10.79
C LEU A 39 12.41 11.36 -12.23
N ASN A 40 11.48 10.58 -12.78
CA ASN A 40 10.93 10.84 -14.11
C ASN A 40 10.19 12.19 -14.20
N LEU A 41 9.55 12.63 -13.12
CA LEU A 41 8.88 13.92 -13.06
C LEU A 41 9.87 15.09 -13.02
N VAL A 42 10.99 14.90 -12.33
CA VAL A 42 12.04 15.92 -12.20
C VAL A 42 12.82 16.09 -13.50
N GLY A 43 12.92 15.02 -14.32
CA GLY A 43 13.63 15.04 -15.60
C GLY A 43 15.10 15.47 -15.47
N ASP A 44 15.65 16.04 -16.53
CA ASP A 44 16.99 16.64 -16.52
C ASP A 44 17.07 17.99 -15.78
N GLU A 45 15.95 18.52 -15.33
CA GLU A 45 15.88 19.73 -14.49
C GLU A 45 16.21 19.39 -13.02
N GLY A 46 17.35 18.75 -12.75
CA GLY A 46 17.85 18.56 -11.40
C GLY A 46 17.93 19.91 -10.67
N PRO A 47 17.59 20.00 -9.37
CA PRO A 47 17.62 21.26 -8.64
C PRO A 47 19.01 21.87 -8.73
N ALA A 48 19.10 23.08 -9.27
CA ALA A 48 20.28 23.90 -9.13
C ALA A 48 20.46 24.20 -7.63
N MET A 49 21.41 23.54 -6.99
CA MET A 49 21.79 23.86 -5.62
C MET A 49 22.57 25.16 -5.63
N PRO A 50 22.27 26.12 -4.70
CA PRO A 50 22.93 27.42 -4.66
C PRO A 50 24.42 27.39 -4.31
N ASP A 51 24.96 26.27 -3.87
CA ASP A 51 26.37 26.13 -3.48
C ASP A 51 27.00 24.88 -4.12
N GLY A 52 27.60 25.04 -5.27
CA GLY A 52 28.78 24.43 -5.88
C GLY A 52 29.19 22.96 -5.64
N GLU A 53 28.39 22.13 -5.00
CA GLU A 53 28.65 20.68 -4.89
C GLU A 53 27.96 19.91 -6.01
N GLU A 54 28.69 19.72 -7.07
CA GLU A 54 28.34 19.04 -8.32
C GLU A 54 28.36 17.50 -8.17
N THR A 55 27.80 16.94 -7.10
CA THR A 55 27.74 15.48 -6.93
C THR A 55 26.38 15.02 -6.41
N ALA A 56 25.63 14.37 -7.29
CA ALA A 56 24.42 13.57 -7.01
C ALA A 56 23.15 14.36 -6.61
N ALA A 57 22.87 15.47 -7.27
CA ALA A 57 21.66 16.29 -7.02
C ALA A 57 20.32 15.59 -7.33
N THR A 58 20.35 14.42 -7.99
CA THR A 58 19.15 13.70 -8.46
C THR A 58 19.06 12.26 -7.93
N GLY A 59 19.78 11.94 -6.86
CA GLY A 59 19.74 10.62 -6.24
C GLY A 59 18.58 10.44 -5.24
N PRO A 60 18.27 9.20 -4.83
CA PRO A 60 17.22 8.89 -3.85
C PRO A 60 17.33 9.73 -2.55
N GLY A 61 18.52 10.08 -2.13
CA GLY A 61 18.78 10.90 -0.93
C GLY A 61 18.31 12.35 -1.04
N TRP A 62 18.07 12.89 -2.25
CA TRP A 62 17.50 14.21 -2.41
C TRP A 62 16.03 14.24 -2.00
N PHE A 63 15.26 13.23 -2.40
CA PHE A 63 13.85 13.10 -1.99
C PHE A 63 13.71 12.93 -0.48
N ASP A 64 14.63 12.25 0.18
CA ASP A 64 14.61 12.08 1.63
C ASP A 64 14.75 13.45 2.32
N ARG A 65 15.71 14.28 1.89
CA ARG A 65 15.88 15.64 2.41
C ARG A 65 14.70 16.56 2.08
N LEU A 66 14.08 16.36 0.91
CA LEU A 66 12.90 17.12 0.53
C LEU A 66 11.72 16.77 1.43
N VAL A 67 11.48 15.49 1.67
CA VAL A 67 10.39 15.01 2.52
C VAL A 67 10.54 15.53 3.96
N ASP A 68 11.76 15.63 4.48
CA ASP A 68 12.04 16.16 5.82
C ASP A 68 11.64 17.65 5.99
N ASN A 69 11.47 18.39 4.89
CA ASN A 69 11.01 19.80 4.94
C ASN A 69 9.47 19.93 5.04
N TYR A 70 8.73 18.83 4.92
CA TYR A 70 7.27 18.84 4.98
C TYR A 70 6.78 17.89 6.08
N GLU A 71 6.02 18.42 7.05
CA GLU A 71 5.51 17.64 8.18
C GLU A 71 4.57 16.49 7.78
N ASP A 72 3.92 16.61 6.64
CA ASP A 72 2.94 15.64 6.15
C ASP A 72 3.52 14.58 5.22
N LEU A 73 4.76 14.72 4.78
CA LEU A 73 5.39 13.77 3.88
C LEU A 73 6.29 12.80 4.66
N HIS A 74 6.22 11.54 4.31
CA HIS A 74 6.97 10.49 5.00
C HIS A 74 7.57 9.51 4.00
N ARG A 75 8.77 9.03 4.32
CA ARG A 75 9.41 7.91 3.66
C ARG A 75 8.98 6.60 4.30
N LEU A 76 8.71 5.58 3.47
CA LEU A 76 8.49 4.22 3.95
C LEU A 76 9.79 3.43 3.99
N PRO A 77 10.13 2.81 5.13
CA PRO A 77 11.26 1.90 5.21
C PRO A 77 10.93 0.61 4.44
N GLY A 78 11.87 0.15 3.61
CA GLY A 78 11.72 -1.11 2.85
C GLY A 78 13.04 -1.51 2.22
N SER A 79 13.14 -2.77 1.77
CA SER A 79 14.32 -3.30 1.07
C SER A 79 14.34 -2.99 -0.43
N GLY A 80 13.31 -2.32 -0.96
CA GLY A 80 13.20 -1.90 -2.35
C GLY A 80 13.47 -0.40 -2.55
N PRO A 81 13.17 0.12 -3.75
CA PRO A 81 13.25 1.56 -4.02
C PRO A 81 12.43 2.34 -3.00
N PRO A 82 12.93 3.49 -2.52
CA PRO A 82 12.18 4.31 -1.57
C PRO A 82 10.79 4.68 -2.10
N CYS A 83 9.80 4.58 -1.22
CA CYS A 83 8.44 5.03 -1.48
C CYS A 83 8.06 6.12 -0.48
N TYR A 84 7.22 7.04 -0.92
CA TYR A 84 6.80 8.21 -0.15
C TYR A 84 5.27 8.30 -0.12
N TYR A 85 4.74 8.88 0.97
CA TYR A 85 3.32 9.12 1.13
C TYR A 85 3.06 10.39 1.96
N SER A 86 1.83 10.90 1.90
CA SER A 86 1.37 12.01 2.73
C SER A 86 0.43 11.53 3.82
N SER A 87 0.74 11.85 5.08
CA SER A 87 -0.11 11.54 6.24
C SER A 87 -1.43 12.32 6.25
N ARG A 88 -1.60 13.32 5.39
CA ARG A 88 -2.89 14.02 5.20
C ARG A 88 -3.94 13.15 4.55
N HIS A 89 -3.52 12.16 3.74
CA HIS A 89 -4.41 11.36 2.89
C HIS A 89 -4.42 9.89 3.24
N MET A 90 -3.37 9.37 3.88
CA MET A 90 -3.31 7.98 4.32
C MET A 90 -2.52 7.78 5.60
N THR A 91 -2.87 6.76 6.38
CA THR A 91 -2.13 6.39 7.58
C THR A 91 -0.84 5.65 7.23
N GLY A 92 0.17 5.70 8.11
CA GLY A 92 1.41 4.94 7.93
C GLY A 92 1.19 3.42 7.83
N ALA A 93 0.21 2.87 8.57
CA ALA A 93 -0.15 1.47 8.49
C ALA A 93 -0.71 1.09 7.11
N TYR A 94 -1.57 1.93 6.53
CA TYR A 94 -2.09 1.74 5.17
C TYR A 94 -0.98 1.85 4.12
N ALA A 95 -0.11 2.83 4.25
CA ALA A 95 1.04 3.01 3.36
C ALA A 95 1.99 1.80 3.41
N GLN A 96 2.26 1.24 4.59
CA GLN A 96 3.06 0.01 4.73
C GLN A 96 2.41 -1.20 4.05
N LEU A 97 1.10 -1.34 4.16
CA LEU A 97 0.36 -2.41 3.50
C LEU A 97 0.45 -2.30 1.97
N LEU A 98 0.35 -1.09 1.42
CA LEU A 98 0.56 -0.85 -0.02
C LEU A 98 1.99 -1.18 -0.46
N LEU A 99 2.99 -0.89 0.38
CA LEU A 99 4.38 -1.25 0.10
C LEU A 99 4.56 -2.77 0.04
N HIS A 100 3.99 -3.52 0.99
CA HIS A 100 4.02 -4.98 0.99
C HIS A 100 3.31 -5.56 -0.24
N LYS A 101 2.17 -5.00 -0.63
CA LYS A 101 1.47 -5.39 -1.86
C LYS A 101 2.33 -5.23 -3.12
N ARG A 102 3.11 -4.16 -3.23
CA ARG A 102 4.06 -3.94 -4.34
C ARG A 102 5.21 -4.94 -4.35
N GLY A 103 5.72 -5.28 -3.15
CA GLY A 103 6.91 -6.11 -3.02
C GLY A 103 6.63 -7.60 -3.16
N ASP A 104 5.63 -8.10 -2.44
CA ASP A 104 5.29 -9.53 -2.37
C ASP A 104 3.79 -9.72 -2.08
N PRO A 105 2.95 -9.75 -3.10
CA PRO A 105 1.51 -9.94 -2.93
C PRO A 105 1.14 -11.31 -2.36
N LEU A 106 1.94 -12.37 -2.63
CA LEU A 106 1.73 -13.70 -2.06
C LEU A 106 1.90 -13.65 -0.54
N ARG A 107 2.99 -13.06 -0.10
CA ARG A 107 3.29 -12.90 1.31
C ARG A 107 2.22 -12.07 2.01
N LEU A 108 1.79 -10.96 1.41
CA LEU A 108 0.75 -10.12 1.97
C LEU A 108 -0.55 -10.90 2.18
N LEU A 109 -0.99 -11.68 1.18
CA LEU A 109 -2.18 -12.52 1.27
C LEU A 109 -2.02 -13.57 2.39
N ALA A 110 -0.90 -14.31 2.40
CA ALA A 110 -0.63 -15.33 3.40
C ALA A 110 -0.57 -14.76 4.84
N GLU A 111 0.13 -13.66 5.05
CA GLU A 111 0.23 -13.02 6.38
C GLU A 111 -1.13 -12.51 6.86
N THR A 112 -1.95 -11.98 5.96
CA THR A 112 -3.32 -11.56 6.30
C THR A 112 -4.16 -12.76 6.75
N VAL A 113 -4.10 -13.89 6.03
CA VAL A 113 -4.81 -15.12 6.38
C VAL A 113 -4.31 -15.69 7.71
N ARG A 114 -2.99 -15.73 7.91
CA ARG A 114 -2.39 -16.19 9.17
C ARG A 114 -2.81 -15.33 10.36
N HIS A 115 -2.74 -14.01 10.19
CA HIS A 115 -3.16 -13.07 11.24
C HIS A 115 -4.62 -13.28 11.63
N GLN A 116 -5.54 -13.36 10.66
CA GLN A 116 -6.95 -13.58 10.93
C GLN A 116 -7.21 -14.95 11.60
N SER A 117 -6.53 -16.01 11.11
CA SER A 117 -6.68 -17.35 11.69
C SER A 117 -6.12 -17.44 13.11
N ARG A 118 -5.01 -16.76 13.40
CA ARG A 118 -4.34 -16.78 14.71
C ARG A 118 -5.03 -15.87 15.73
N ASP A 119 -5.26 -14.61 15.39
CA ASP A 119 -5.63 -13.58 16.34
C ASP A 119 -7.16 -13.41 16.43
N CYS A 120 -7.85 -13.55 15.30
CA CYS A 120 -9.30 -13.46 15.24
C CYS A 120 -10.02 -14.81 15.29
N ARG A 121 -9.26 -15.92 15.19
CA ARG A 121 -9.78 -17.29 15.19
C ARG A 121 -10.88 -17.55 14.16
N ARG A 122 -10.77 -16.94 12.99
CA ARG A 122 -11.77 -17.04 11.91
C ARG A 122 -11.13 -17.18 10.54
N PRO A 123 -11.80 -17.84 9.57
CA PRO A 123 -11.40 -17.82 8.18
C PRO A 123 -11.65 -16.44 7.55
N VAL A 124 -10.99 -16.16 6.44
CA VAL A 124 -11.05 -14.89 5.71
C VAL A 124 -11.86 -15.09 4.44
N PRO A 125 -12.95 -14.35 4.20
CA PRO A 125 -13.64 -14.41 2.93
C PRO A 125 -12.75 -13.87 1.81
N LEU A 126 -12.79 -14.53 0.65
CA LEU A 126 -11.90 -14.23 -0.48
C LEU A 126 -12.14 -12.81 -1.03
N ASP A 127 -13.35 -12.33 -0.96
CA ASP A 127 -13.79 -11.03 -1.47
C ASP A 127 -13.12 -9.84 -0.77
N ILE A 128 -12.66 -10.00 0.49
CA ILE A 128 -11.93 -8.95 1.19
C ILE A 128 -10.68 -8.50 0.41
N PHE A 129 -10.07 -9.41 -0.36
CA PHE A 129 -8.89 -9.10 -1.16
C PHE A 129 -9.20 -8.33 -2.44
N THR A 130 -10.46 -8.30 -2.87
CA THR A 130 -10.88 -7.51 -4.04
C THR A 130 -11.14 -6.04 -3.70
N GLY A 131 -11.51 -5.78 -2.45
CA GLY A 131 -11.73 -4.43 -1.93
C GLY A 131 -10.45 -3.72 -1.48
N PRO A 132 -10.54 -2.41 -1.20
CA PRO A 132 -9.45 -1.69 -0.54
C PRO A 132 -9.13 -2.30 0.83
N PRO A 133 -7.87 -2.34 1.22
CA PRO A 133 -6.67 -1.78 0.59
C PRO A 133 -5.99 -2.73 -0.40
N PHE A 134 -6.45 -3.97 -0.52
CA PHE A 134 -5.81 -4.98 -1.36
C PHE A 134 -6.04 -4.71 -2.85
N ALA A 135 -7.28 -4.44 -3.26
CA ALA A 135 -7.70 -4.16 -4.64
C ALA A 135 -7.06 -5.14 -5.65
N MET A 136 -7.10 -6.44 -5.33
CA MET A 136 -6.62 -7.52 -6.18
C MET A 136 -7.73 -7.92 -7.15
N THR A 137 -7.38 -8.30 -8.38
CA THR A 137 -8.37 -8.88 -9.30
C THR A 137 -8.65 -10.33 -8.93
N GLY A 138 -9.85 -10.84 -9.24
CA GLY A 138 -10.19 -12.25 -8.98
C GLY A 138 -9.23 -13.23 -9.66
N ASP A 139 -8.81 -12.93 -10.91
CA ASP A 139 -7.80 -13.74 -11.62
C ASP A 139 -6.42 -13.64 -10.96
N GLY A 140 -6.05 -12.44 -10.46
CA GLY A 140 -4.82 -12.26 -9.70
C GLY A 140 -4.80 -13.11 -8.42
N ILE A 141 -5.89 -13.10 -7.66
CA ILE A 141 -6.01 -13.93 -6.44
C ILE A 141 -5.87 -15.42 -6.78
N ARG A 142 -6.54 -15.90 -7.83
CA ARG A 142 -6.43 -17.28 -8.30
C ARG A 142 -4.97 -17.64 -8.64
N THR A 143 -4.31 -16.79 -9.40
CA THR A 143 -2.88 -16.95 -9.75
C THR A 143 -2.00 -17.02 -8.51
N TYR A 144 -2.26 -16.18 -7.51
CA TYR A 144 -1.51 -16.19 -6.25
C TYR A 144 -1.76 -17.47 -5.44
N LEU A 145 -2.98 -17.96 -5.35
CA LEU A 145 -3.30 -19.24 -4.68
C LEU A 145 -2.63 -20.44 -5.37
N GLU A 146 -2.63 -20.45 -6.71
CA GLU A 146 -1.90 -21.47 -7.47
C GLU A 146 -0.38 -21.38 -7.25
N ALA A 147 0.18 -20.19 -7.19
CA ALA A 147 1.60 -19.99 -6.89
C ALA A 147 1.95 -20.44 -5.47
N MET A 148 1.10 -20.15 -4.49
CA MET A 148 1.27 -20.59 -3.09
C MET A 148 1.28 -22.12 -2.98
N SER A 149 0.40 -22.83 -3.69
CA SER A 149 0.36 -24.30 -3.68
C SER A 149 1.63 -24.98 -4.20
N ARG A 150 2.49 -24.22 -4.91
CA ARG A 150 3.76 -24.69 -5.48
C ARG A 150 5.00 -24.15 -4.77
N THR A 151 4.81 -23.22 -3.83
CA THR A 151 5.91 -22.50 -3.17
C THR A 151 6.00 -22.92 -1.71
N ALA A 152 7.15 -23.43 -1.30
CA ALA A 152 7.40 -23.77 0.09
C ALA A 152 7.20 -22.57 1.02
N GLY A 153 6.63 -22.83 2.20
CA GLY A 153 6.36 -21.79 3.19
C GLY A 153 4.94 -21.19 3.14
N TYR A 154 4.09 -21.71 2.23
CA TYR A 154 2.66 -21.37 2.15
C TYR A 154 1.74 -22.58 2.28
N ASP A 155 2.30 -23.75 2.64
CA ASP A 155 1.59 -25.03 2.76
C ASP A 155 0.47 -25.00 3.82
N ASP A 156 0.51 -24.04 4.72
CA ASP A 156 -0.49 -23.82 5.75
C ASP A 156 -1.73 -23.04 5.26
N ILE A 157 -1.67 -22.45 4.08
CA ILE A 157 -2.80 -21.67 3.53
C ILE A 157 -3.74 -22.62 2.78
N ALA A 158 -4.94 -22.76 3.30
CA ALA A 158 -5.97 -23.64 2.74
C ALA A 158 -7.20 -22.84 2.30
N VAL A 159 -7.89 -23.39 1.30
CA VAL A 159 -9.14 -22.87 0.76
C VAL A 159 -10.29 -23.76 1.21
N LEU A 160 -11.41 -23.17 1.58
CA LEU A 160 -12.66 -23.86 1.81
C LEU A 160 -13.82 -23.14 1.11
N SER A 161 -14.88 -23.88 0.80
CA SER A 161 -16.10 -23.35 0.22
C SER A 161 -17.27 -23.68 1.13
N THR A 162 -18.22 -22.74 1.21
CA THR A 162 -19.46 -22.92 1.96
C THR A 162 -20.59 -23.51 1.09
N SER A 163 -21.67 -23.88 1.72
CA SER A 163 -22.90 -24.36 1.04
C SER A 163 -23.56 -23.31 0.15
N LEU A 164 -23.24 -22.03 0.32
CA LEU A 164 -23.70 -20.90 -0.48
C LEU A 164 -22.65 -20.42 -1.49
N ASP A 165 -21.71 -21.26 -1.87
CA ASP A 165 -20.61 -20.97 -2.79
C ASP A 165 -19.64 -19.85 -2.31
N GLY A 166 -19.71 -19.45 -1.05
CA GLY A 166 -18.72 -18.54 -0.44
C GLY A 166 -17.35 -19.19 -0.38
N VAL A 167 -16.30 -18.47 -0.76
CA VAL A 167 -14.93 -18.96 -0.74
C VAL A 167 -14.14 -18.27 0.38
N TYR A 168 -13.50 -19.06 1.21
CA TYR A 168 -12.76 -18.61 2.38
C TYR A 168 -11.34 -19.19 2.39
N LEU A 169 -10.42 -18.41 2.97
CA LEU A 169 -9.04 -18.80 3.21
C LEU A 169 -8.79 -18.92 4.72
N TYR A 170 -7.98 -19.90 5.13
CA TYR A 170 -7.55 -20.02 6.51
C TYR A 170 -6.15 -20.64 6.59
N SER A 171 -5.47 -20.47 7.71
CA SER A 171 -4.19 -21.12 7.98
C SER A 171 -4.41 -22.35 8.85
N THR A 172 -4.04 -23.51 8.33
CA THR A 172 -4.09 -24.82 9.05
C THR A 172 -3.15 -24.86 10.26
N ALA A 173 -2.18 -23.95 10.31
CA ALA A 173 -1.28 -23.81 11.46
C ALA A 173 -1.98 -23.24 12.71
N TYR A 174 -3.08 -22.50 12.54
CA TYR A 174 -3.76 -21.81 13.61
C TYR A 174 -5.23 -22.14 13.78
N LEU A 175 -5.86 -22.71 12.75
CA LEU A 175 -7.28 -22.99 12.74
C LEU A 175 -7.52 -24.39 12.15
N ASP A 176 -8.25 -25.23 12.90
CA ASP A 176 -8.66 -26.54 12.46
C ASP A 176 -9.68 -26.45 11.31
N LYS A 177 -9.64 -27.43 10.38
CA LYS A 177 -10.49 -27.43 9.18
C LYS A 177 -11.99 -27.45 9.52
N ASP A 178 -12.40 -28.29 10.46
CA ASP A 178 -13.82 -28.46 10.78
C ASP A 178 -14.35 -27.20 11.47
N HIS A 179 -13.52 -26.58 12.31
CA HIS A 179 -13.83 -25.31 12.95
C HIS A 179 -13.87 -24.16 11.91
N ALA A 180 -12.91 -24.13 10.98
CA ALA A 180 -12.92 -23.12 9.91
C ALA A 180 -14.17 -23.25 9.03
N GLN A 181 -14.56 -24.48 8.68
CA GLN A 181 -15.78 -24.75 7.90
C GLN A 181 -17.05 -24.30 8.62
N MET A 182 -17.18 -24.66 9.90
CA MET A 182 -18.32 -24.25 10.72
C MET A 182 -18.44 -22.72 10.81
N LEU A 183 -17.32 -22.01 11.01
CA LEU A 183 -17.30 -20.56 11.10
C LEU A 183 -17.63 -19.91 9.75
N ALA A 184 -17.12 -20.44 8.63
CA ALA A 184 -17.41 -19.92 7.30
C ALA A 184 -18.91 -20.08 6.97
N GLU A 185 -19.49 -21.26 7.22
CA GLU A 185 -20.95 -21.48 7.06
C GLU A 185 -21.76 -20.51 7.93
N TRP A 186 -21.33 -20.29 9.18
CA TRP A 186 -22.02 -19.35 10.05
C TRP A 186 -21.91 -17.91 9.55
N LEU A 187 -20.77 -17.50 8.99
CA LEU A 187 -20.58 -16.16 8.43
C LEU A 187 -21.47 -15.93 7.21
N ASP A 188 -21.60 -16.92 6.32
CA ASP A 188 -22.45 -16.81 5.13
C ASP A 188 -23.94 -16.83 5.48
N VAL A 189 -24.37 -17.78 6.29
CA VAL A 189 -25.79 -17.95 6.65
C VAL A 189 -26.22 -16.95 7.72
N GLY A 190 -25.34 -16.65 8.70
CA GLY A 190 -25.65 -15.75 9.79
C GLY A 190 -25.87 -14.30 9.35
N GLN A 191 -25.16 -13.85 8.31
CA GLN A 191 -25.36 -12.52 7.72
C GLN A 191 -26.71 -12.39 6.99
N LEU A 192 -27.22 -13.49 6.46
CA LEU A 192 -28.55 -13.51 5.80
C LEU A 192 -29.70 -13.59 6.80
N GLN A 193 -29.48 -14.13 7.99
CA GLN A 193 -30.52 -14.31 9.02
C GLN A 193 -30.60 -13.16 10.03
N ASN A 194 -29.57 -12.32 10.13
CA ASN A 194 -29.53 -11.14 10.99
C ASN A 194 -29.04 -9.92 10.18
N PRO A 195 -29.94 -9.30 9.37
CA PRO A 195 -29.62 -8.09 8.61
C PRO A 195 -29.43 -6.85 9.50
#